data_9549711e3747d560d7e6191c9b5dc534
#
_entry.id   9549711e3747d560d7e6191c9b5dc534
#
_cell.length_a   1.000
_cell.length_b   1.000
_cell.length_c   1.000
_cell.angle_alpha   90.00
_cell.angle_beta   90.00
_cell.angle_gamma   90.00
#
_symmetry.space_group_name_H-M   'P 1'
#
loop_
_entity.id
_entity.type
_entity.pdbx_description
1 polymer ?
#
loop_
_entity_poly.entity_id
_entity_poly.type
_entity_poly.pdbx_seq_one_letter_code
_entity_poly.pdbx_strand_id
1 'polypeptide(L)'
;MTIHLPQRRRVAHRWATLAALSFALFGCLSPPAHYYEPHELKNLRVVWLDQASLHEQYEQMSGKPALALYGTDSSAGVQSVKGFFDFRTNTIYCSKMDFTACGHELHHAIIGYFHPEK
;
A
#
# COMPACT_ATOMS: atom_id res chain seq x y z
N MET A 1 35.23 15.45 -70.77
CA MET A 1 35.05 14.11 -70.21
C MET A 1 34.67 14.25 -68.73
N THR A 2 33.35 14.27 -68.45
CA THR A 2 32.82 14.60 -67.11
C THR A 2 32.41 13.29 -66.43
N ILE A 3 33.09 12.93 -65.35
CA ILE A 3 32.83 11.69 -64.63
C ILE A 3 31.77 11.96 -63.57
N HIS A 4 30.55 11.41 -63.74
CA HIS A 4 29.52 11.38 -62.76
C HIS A 4 29.84 10.34 -61.64
N LEU A 5 30.10 10.80 -60.47
CA LEU A 5 30.19 9.94 -59.26
C LEU A 5 28.81 9.55 -58.73
N PRO A 6 28.57 8.31 -58.41
CA PRO A 6 27.23 7.83 -58.08
C PRO A 6 26.78 8.24 -56.67
N GLN A 7 25.52 8.67 -56.58
CA GLN A 7 24.76 9.09 -55.38
C GLN A 7 24.49 7.97 -54.35
N ARG A 8 25.28 6.92 -54.29
CA ARG A 8 25.01 5.76 -53.41
C ARG A 8 25.22 6.00 -51.92
N ARG A 9 25.97 7.02 -51.52
CA ARG A 9 26.29 7.22 -50.08
C ARG A 9 25.18 7.84 -49.24
N ARG A 10 24.27 8.60 -49.81
CA ARG A 10 23.20 9.31 -49.06
C ARG A 10 22.03 8.41 -48.65
N VAL A 11 21.83 7.29 -49.31
CA VAL A 11 20.72 6.37 -49.01
C VAL A 11 21.08 5.48 -47.81
N ALA A 12 22.35 5.05 -47.73
CA ALA A 12 22.80 4.18 -46.62
C ALA A 12 22.70 4.84 -45.22
N HIS A 13 22.97 6.16 -45.13
CA HIS A 13 22.81 6.89 -43.86
C HIS A 13 21.36 7.08 -43.42
N ARG A 14 20.43 7.19 -44.37
CA ARG A 14 19.01 7.32 -44.03
C ARG A 14 18.41 6.03 -43.46
N TRP A 15 18.84 4.90 -43.97
CA TRP A 15 18.42 3.58 -43.46
C TRP A 15 19.03 3.26 -42.09
N ALA A 16 20.29 3.65 -41.87
CA ALA A 16 20.95 3.47 -40.58
C ALA A 16 20.33 4.30 -39.46
N THR A 17 19.92 5.55 -39.74
CA THR A 17 19.26 6.40 -38.75
C THR A 17 17.83 5.93 -38.42
N LEU A 18 17.09 5.42 -39.41
CA LEU A 18 15.76 4.85 -39.15
C LEU A 18 15.82 3.56 -38.35
N ALA A 19 16.82 2.69 -38.58
CA ALA A 19 17.03 1.49 -37.80
C ALA A 19 17.42 1.81 -36.36
N ALA A 20 18.27 2.82 -36.12
CA ALA A 20 18.66 3.24 -34.77
C ALA A 20 17.48 3.83 -33.99
N LEU A 21 16.59 4.58 -34.65
CA LEU A 21 15.40 5.14 -34.00
C LEU A 21 14.39 4.05 -33.61
N SER A 22 14.27 2.98 -34.38
CA SER A 22 13.39 1.85 -34.10
C SER A 22 13.85 1.06 -32.87
N PHE A 23 15.17 0.93 -32.64
CA PHE A 23 15.71 0.26 -31.45
C PHE A 23 15.50 1.07 -30.15
N ALA A 24 15.45 2.39 -30.22
CA ALA A 24 15.23 3.25 -29.06
C ALA A 24 13.79 3.17 -28.53
N LEU A 25 12.81 2.80 -29.37
CA LEU A 25 11.42 2.68 -28.98
C LEU A 25 11.04 1.33 -28.32
N PHE A 26 11.88 0.31 -28.47
CA PHE A 26 11.66 -1.00 -27.84
C PHE A 26 12.22 -1.12 -26.40
N GLY A 27 12.95 -0.12 -25.93
CA GLY A 27 13.62 -0.16 -24.62
C GLY A 27 12.75 0.06 -23.39
N CYS A 28 11.46 0.40 -23.54
CA CYS A 28 10.61 0.79 -22.40
C CYS A 28 9.48 -0.18 -22.05
N LEU A 29 9.47 -1.38 -22.63
CA LEU A 29 8.48 -2.42 -22.29
C LEU A 29 9.12 -3.51 -21.42
N SER A 30 9.73 -3.11 -20.30
CA SER A 30 9.97 -4.08 -19.24
C SER A 30 8.59 -4.45 -18.64
N PRO A 31 8.21 -5.72 -18.58
CA PRO A 31 7.00 -6.12 -17.89
C PRO A 31 7.10 -5.61 -16.46
N PRO A 32 5.99 -5.14 -15.84
CA PRO A 32 6.00 -4.71 -14.47
C PRO A 32 6.59 -5.83 -13.61
N ALA A 33 7.60 -5.50 -12.81
CA ALA A 33 8.16 -6.45 -11.87
C ALA A 33 7.02 -6.90 -10.93
N HIS A 34 6.70 -8.19 -10.94
CA HIS A 34 5.74 -8.73 -9.99
C HIS A 34 6.36 -8.60 -8.60
N TYR A 35 5.76 -7.73 -7.78
CA TYR A 35 6.12 -7.61 -6.39
C TYR A 35 5.51 -8.78 -5.61
N TYR A 36 6.36 -9.52 -4.91
CA TYR A 36 5.96 -10.62 -4.05
C TYR A 36 6.73 -10.53 -2.74
N GLU A 37 6.02 -10.30 -1.65
CA GLU A 37 6.57 -10.24 -0.31
C GLU A 37 5.75 -11.16 0.62
N PRO A 38 6.24 -12.36 0.93
CA PRO A 38 5.54 -13.27 1.82
C PRO A 38 5.72 -12.84 3.27
N HIS A 39 4.62 -12.79 4.02
CA HIS A 39 4.62 -12.59 5.46
C HIS A 39 4.03 -13.83 6.15
N GLU A 40 4.79 -14.42 7.06
CA GLU A 40 4.32 -15.51 7.90
C GLU A 40 3.91 -14.97 9.27
N LEU A 41 2.62 -15.03 9.57
CA LEU A 41 2.08 -14.60 10.86
C LEU A 41 1.88 -15.81 11.77
N LYS A 42 2.87 -16.07 12.64
CA LYS A 42 2.81 -17.17 13.59
C LYS A 42 2.01 -16.77 14.83
N ASN A 43 1.10 -17.66 15.26
CA ASN A 43 0.28 -17.47 16.46
C ASN A 43 -0.60 -16.21 16.45
N LEU A 44 -0.94 -15.69 15.27
CA LEU A 44 -1.89 -14.60 15.16
C LEU A 44 -3.28 -15.08 15.56
N ARG A 45 -3.92 -14.34 16.48
CA ARG A 45 -5.33 -14.55 16.88
C ARG A 45 -6.18 -13.42 16.33
N VAL A 46 -7.39 -13.75 15.90
CA VAL A 46 -8.40 -12.77 15.50
C VAL A 46 -9.64 -12.99 16.38
N VAL A 47 -10.07 -11.93 17.06
CA VAL A 47 -11.22 -11.93 17.95
C VAL A 47 -12.25 -10.94 17.43
N TRP A 48 -13.42 -11.44 17.09
CA TRP A 48 -14.54 -10.61 16.65
C TRP A 48 -15.46 -10.32 17.83
N LEU A 49 -15.71 -9.07 18.08
CA LEU A 49 -16.55 -8.57 19.17
C LEU A 49 -17.68 -7.71 18.60
N ASP A 50 -18.81 -7.65 19.31
CA ASP A 50 -19.73 -6.56 19.08
C ASP A 50 -19.10 -5.22 19.49
N GLN A 51 -19.67 -4.10 19.02
CA GLN A 51 -19.06 -2.79 19.20
C GLN A 51 -18.88 -2.40 20.68
N ALA A 52 -19.84 -2.76 21.53
CA ALA A 52 -19.78 -2.44 22.95
C ALA A 52 -18.67 -3.21 23.65
N SER A 53 -18.58 -4.52 23.42
CA SER A 53 -17.52 -5.38 23.95
C SER A 53 -16.13 -4.99 23.42
N LEU A 54 -16.03 -4.55 22.16
CA LEU A 54 -14.79 -4.05 21.59
C LEU A 54 -14.30 -2.78 22.31
N HIS A 55 -15.20 -1.84 22.56
CA HIS A 55 -14.87 -0.62 23.29
C HIS A 55 -14.41 -0.92 24.72
N GLU A 56 -15.15 -1.75 25.43
CA GLU A 56 -14.78 -2.16 26.79
C GLU A 56 -13.38 -2.82 26.81
N GLN A 57 -13.13 -3.75 25.87
CA GLN A 57 -11.84 -4.44 25.78
C GLN A 57 -10.70 -3.46 25.47
N TYR A 58 -10.92 -2.50 24.54
CA TYR A 58 -9.95 -1.48 24.23
C TYR A 58 -9.63 -0.59 25.42
N GLU A 59 -10.65 -0.12 26.14
CA GLU A 59 -10.48 0.76 27.33
C GLU A 59 -9.74 0.04 28.45
N GLN A 60 -10.08 -1.22 28.69
CA GLN A 60 -9.36 -2.04 29.69
C GLN A 60 -7.90 -2.25 29.35
N MET A 61 -7.59 -2.46 28.08
CA MET A 61 -6.22 -2.78 27.65
C MET A 61 -5.36 -1.54 27.44
N SER A 62 -5.91 -0.46 26.89
CA SER A 62 -5.18 0.75 26.54
C SER A 62 -5.22 1.84 27.61
N GLY A 63 -6.19 1.81 28.51
CA GLY A 63 -6.47 2.89 29.44
C GLY A 63 -7.00 4.17 28.79
N LYS A 64 -7.39 4.12 27.51
CA LYS A 64 -7.85 5.25 26.71
C LYS A 64 -9.33 5.07 26.36
N PRO A 65 -10.10 6.16 26.20
CA PRO A 65 -11.48 6.05 25.80
C PRO A 65 -11.59 5.51 24.36
N ALA A 66 -12.53 4.57 24.15
CA ALA A 66 -12.83 4.03 22.83
C ALA A 66 -13.60 5.00 21.92
N LEU A 67 -14.21 6.01 22.52
CA LEU A 67 -14.87 7.11 21.85
C LEU A 67 -14.12 8.40 22.14
N ALA A 68 -13.66 9.09 21.11
CA ALA A 68 -12.96 10.37 21.25
C ALA A 68 -13.64 11.44 20.42
N LEU A 69 -13.78 12.62 21.02
CA LEU A 69 -14.22 13.82 20.29
C LEU A 69 -13.03 14.42 19.55
N TYR A 70 -13.24 14.84 18.32
CA TYR A 70 -12.26 15.58 17.53
C TYR A 70 -12.89 16.81 16.88
N GLY A 71 -12.07 17.83 16.67
CA GLY A 71 -12.53 19.14 16.17
C GLY A 71 -13.09 20.01 17.29
N THR A 72 -13.05 21.33 17.08
CA THR A 72 -13.46 22.34 18.08
C THR A 72 -14.56 23.26 17.57
N ASP A 73 -15.01 23.07 16.33
CA ASP A 73 -15.96 23.93 15.63
C ASP A 73 -17.04 23.11 14.90
N SER A 74 -17.61 23.66 13.85
CA SER A 74 -18.63 23.01 13.03
C SER A 74 -18.19 21.67 12.36
N SER A 75 -16.91 21.35 12.43
CA SER A 75 -16.35 20.08 11.96
C SER A 75 -16.13 19.05 13.08
N ALA A 76 -16.57 19.34 14.29
CA ALA A 76 -16.47 18.44 15.42
C ALA A 76 -17.21 17.11 15.16
N GLY A 77 -16.59 16.02 15.54
CA GLY A 77 -17.13 14.67 15.36
C GLY A 77 -16.72 13.71 16.45
N VAL A 78 -17.23 12.49 16.37
CA VAL A 78 -16.87 11.40 17.28
C VAL A 78 -16.07 10.37 16.50
N GLN A 79 -14.87 10.09 16.94
CA GLN A 79 -14.08 8.97 16.47
C GLN A 79 -14.32 7.77 17.37
N SER A 80 -14.64 6.64 16.77
CA SER A 80 -14.91 5.38 17.47
C SER A 80 -13.88 4.34 17.07
N VAL A 81 -13.34 3.62 18.04
CA VAL A 81 -12.46 2.47 17.79
C VAL A 81 -13.27 1.36 17.11
N LYS A 82 -12.81 0.89 15.95
CA LYS A 82 -13.37 -0.20 15.16
C LYS A 82 -12.57 -1.48 15.23
N GLY A 83 -11.32 -1.37 15.64
CA GLY A 83 -10.40 -2.46 15.84
C GLY A 83 -9.15 -1.97 16.55
N PHE A 84 -8.35 -2.90 17.05
CA PHE A 84 -7.01 -2.65 17.56
C PHE A 84 -6.19 -3.94 17.57
N PHE A 85 -4.86 -3.79 17.49
CA PHE A 85 -3.92 -4.89 17.56
C PHE A 85 -3.17 -4.87 18.89
N ASP A 86 -3.24 -5.98 19.65
CA ASP A 86 -2.44 -6.15 20.85
C ASP A 86 -1.10 -6.82 20.52
N PHE A 87 -0.05 -6.02 20.50
CA PHE A 87 1.32 -6.46 20.22
C PHE A 87 1.86 -7.48 21.24
N ARG A 88 1.36 -7.48 22.48
CA ARG A 88 1.83 -8.40 23.52
C ARG A 88 1.34 -9.82 23.31
N THR A 89 0.11 -9.96 22.83
CA THR A 89 -0.54 -11.26 22.65
C THR A 89 -0.68 -11.67 21.20
N ASN A 90 -0.19 -10.83 20.26
CA ASN A 90 -0.32 -11.01 18.82
C ASN A 90 -1.80 -11.24 18.42
N THR A 91 -2.68 -10.39 18.94
CA THR A 91 -4.12 -10.56 18.78
C THR A 91 -4.75 -9.33 18.11
N ILE A 92 -5.49 -9.56 17.04
CA ILE A 92 -6.37 -8.59 16.42
C ILE A 92 -7.73 -8.65 17.13
N TYR A 93 -8.22 -7.51 17.59
CA TYR A 93 -9.59 -7.32 18.04
C TYR A 93 -10.29 -6.41 17.04
N CYS A 94 -11.44 -6.79 16.51
CA CYS A 94 -12.20 -5.97 15.59
C CYS A 94 -13.71 -6.20 15.70
N SER A 95 -14.47 -5.20 15.24
CA SER A 95 -15.92 -5.29 15.20
C SER A 95 -16.34 -6.47 14.33
N LYS A 96 -17.33 -7.21 14.81
CA LYS A 96 -17.91 -8.35 14.10
C LYS A 96 -18.34 -7.95 12.69
N MET A 97 -17.86 -8.69 11.69
CA MET A 97 -18.11 -8.49 10.26
C MET A 97 -17.52 -7.21 9.66
N ASP A 98 -16.69 -6.45 10.40
CA ASP A 98 -15.97 -5.32 9.85
C ASP A 98 -14.58 -5.77 9.33
N PHE A 99 -14.55 -6.29 8.12
CA PHE A 99 -13.33 -6.75 7.48
C PHE A 99 -12.34 -5.63 7.17
N THR A 100 -12.83 -4.39 7.01
CA THR A 100 -11.96 -3.24 6.78
C THR A 100 -11.16 -2.91 8.03
N ALA A 101 -11.81 -2.87 9.20
CA ALA A 101 -11.14 -2.68 10.47
C ALA A 101 -10.16 -3.83 10.76
N CYS A 102 -10.59 -5.08 10.59
CA CYS A 102 -9.71 -6.24 10.77
C CYS A 102 -8.49 -6.21 9.84
N GLY A 103 -8.66 -5.81 8.57
CA GLY A 103 -7.58 -5.69 7.60
C GLY A 103 -6.59 -4.58 7.96
N HIS A 104 -7.06 -3.47 8.54
CA HIS A 104 -6.21 -2.42 9.07
C HIS A 104 -5.33 -2.94 10.22
N GLU A 105 -5.92 -3.67 11.15
CA GLU A 105 -5.19 -4.25 12.28
C GLU A 105 -4.23 -5.38 11.84
N LEU A 106 -4.54 -6.07 10.74
CA LEU A 106 -3.61 -7.00 10.11
C LEU A 106 -2.34 -6.31 9.61
N HIS A 107 -2.44 -5.09 9.09
CA HIS A 107 -1.26 -4.29 8.74
C HIS A 107 -0.35 -4.08 9.95
N HIS A 108 -0.91 -3.79 11.14
CA HIS A 108 -0.11 -3.68 12.36
C HIS A 108 0.61 -4.98 12.72
N ALA A 109 -0.03 -6.13 12.49
CA ALA A 109 0.59 -7.43 12.72
C ALA A 109 1.77 -7.71 11.76
N ILE A 110 1.74 -7.16 10.55
CA ILE A 110 2.75 -7.38 9.50
C ILE A 110 3.90 -6.39 9.62
N ILE A 111 3.60 -5.09 9.66
CA ILE A 111 4.60 -4.01 9.54
C ILE A 111 4.80 -3.20 10.82
N GLY A 112 4.09 -3.54 11.90
CA GLY A 112 4.20 -2.85 13.18
C GLY A 112 3.46 -1.51 13.20
N TYR A 113 4.03 -0.54 13.91
CA TYR A 113 3.44 0.79 14.05
C TYR A 113 3.76 1.63 12.81
N PHE A 114 2.75 2.06 12.06
CA PHE A 114 2.93 2.82 10.83
C PHE A 114 2.17 4.15 10.79
N HIS A 115 1.43 4.49 11.86
CA HIS A 115 0.78 5.79 11.93
C HIS A 115 1.81 6.89 12.25
N PRO A 116 1.77 8.05 11.58
CA PRO A 116 2.59 9.18 11.96
C PRO A 116 2.20 9.63 13.37
N GLU A 117 3.19 9.90 14.19
CA GLU A 117 2.95 10.54 15.49
C GLU A 117 2.35 11.94 15.25
N LYS A 118 1.27 12.24 15.93
CA LYS A 118 0.61 13.56 15.86
C LYS A 118 1.20 14.53 16.87
#